data_ef3fc216fd1684cc6dff7bacd8d027f9
#
_entry.id   ef3fc216fd1684cc6dff7bacd8d027f9
#
_cell.length_a   1.000
_cell.length_b   1.000
_cell.length_c   1.000
_cell.angle_alpha   90.00
_cell.angle_beta   90.00
_cell.angle_gamma   90.00
#
_symmetry.space_group_name_H-M   'P 1'
#
loop_
_entity.id
_entity.type
_entity.pdbx_description
1 polymer ?
#
loop_
_entity_poly.entity_id
_entity_poly.type
_entity_poly.pdbx_seq_one_letter_code
_entity_poly.pdbx_strand_id
1 'polypeptide(L)'
;MQDNDVIRALIIGDIIGDGGLKKIFFNLKSLKEKYNIDLAIVNGENSSGGFGITPEIAENLFKAGVNVITTGNHVYAESSIREYLDKQEYILRPNNFSDLLEGHGYCILNVKNEKVAVINIQGFLGMTFIVKNPFENIKKVVNMIRNKVKTIFVDFHAESNYEKESFGYFLNGLVTGVVGTHTHIMTQDERILDKGTAYISDLGMTGSLNSVIGFNPEISLKGLLEYVALRTETVEDDVIIQGVVITSHLKTGRALKIERIQK
;
A
#
# COMPACT_ATOMS: atom_id res chain seq x y z
N MET A 1 13.00 -19.57 15.79
CA MET A 1 12.58 -18.26 16.36
C MET A 1 11.19 -18.46 16.91
N GLN A 2 10.93 -18.05 18.15
CA GLN A 2 9.59 -18.21 18.73
C GLN A 2 8.64 -17.20 18.11
N ASP A 3 7.35 -17.52 17.99
CA ASP A 3 6.31 -16.63 17.42
C ASP A 3 6.21 -15.28 18.13
N ASN A 4 6.66 -15.23 19.37
CA ASN A 4 6.67 -14.01 20.19
C ASN A 4 7.79 -13.02 19.84
N ASP A 5 8.80 -13.42 19.04
CA ASP A 5 9.95 -12.59 18.70
C ASP A 5 9.82 -11.86 17.35
N VAL A 6 8.70 -12.05 16.66
CA VAL A 6 8.49 -11.52 15.32
C VAL A 6 7.17 -10.76 15.18
N ILE A 7 7.15 -9.81 14.24
CA ILE A 7 5.94 -9.19 13.69
C ILE A 7 5.76 -9.68 12.26
N ARG A 8 4.56 -10.12 11.92
CA ARG A 8 4.15 -10.47 10.55
C ARG A 8 3.18 -9.44 10.02
N ALA A 9 3.61 -8.67 9.05
CA ALA A 9 2.78 -7.70 8.35
C ALA A 9 2.34 -8.28 7.00
N LEU A 10 1.03 -8.32 6.77
CA LEU A 10 0.42 -8.56 5.48
C LEU A 10 0.20 -7.20 4.82
N ILE A 11 0.81 -6.99 3.65
CA ILE A 11 0.66 -5.77 2.88
C ILE A 11 0.07 -6.15 1.52
N ILE A 12 -1.11 -5.61 1.21
CA ILE A 12 -1.91 -5.94 0.04
C ILE A 12 -1.87 -4.77 -0.93
N GLY A 13 -1.70 -5.07 -2.22
CA GLY A 13 -1.71 -4.09 -3.31
C GLY A 13 -3.07 -3.43 -3.53
N ASP A 14 -3.11 -2.59 -4.55
CA ASP A 14 -4.24 -1.71 -4.87
C ASP A 14 -5.57 -2.45 -4.98
N ILE A 15 -6.55 -2.11 -4.13
CA ILE A 15 -7.90 -2.69 -4.17
C ILE A 15 -8.68 -2.01 -5.29
N ILE A 16 -9.15 -2.78 -6.26
CA ILE A 16 -9.84 -2.27 -7.44
C ILE A 16 -11.35 -2.55 -7.35
N GLY A 17 -12.12 -1.50 -7.17
CA GLY A 17 -13.59 -1.55 -7.21
C GLY A 17 -14.25 -2.51 -6.23
N ASP A 18 -15.52 -2.80 -6.47
CA ASP A 18 -16.34 -3.65 -5.60
C ASP A 18 -15.88 -5.10 -5.59
N GLY A 19 -15.39 -5.63 -6.70
CA GLY A 19 -14.84 -6.97 -6.78
C GLY A 19 -13.65 -7.16 -5.85
N GLY A 20 -12.71 -6.20 -5.86
CA GLY A 20 -11.57 -6.17 -4.95
C GLY A 20 -12.00 -6.10 -3.48
N LEU A 21 -12.96 -5.22 -3.16
CA LEU A 21 -13.51 -5.10 -1.80
C LEU A 21 -14.15 -6.40 -1.32
N LYS A 22 -15.04 -7.00 -2.10
CA LYS A 22 -15.67 -8.29 -1.79
C LYS A 22 -14.61 -9.36 -1.53
N LYS A 23 -13.58 -9.42 -2.38
CA LYS A 23 -12.50 -10.40 -2.22
C LYS A 23 -11.75 -10.23 -0.90
N ILE A 24 -11.44 -9.00 -0.48
CA ILE A 24 -10.84 -8.71 0.83
C ILE A 24 -11.77 -9.15 1.96
N PHE A 25 -13.05 -8.75 1.95
CA PHE A 25 -13.99 -9.06 3.02
C PHE A 25 -14.14 -10.56 3.28
N PHE A 26 -14.17 -11.37 2.21
CA PHE A 26 -14.31 -12.82 2.35
C PHE A 26 -13.01 -13.56 2.71
N ASN A 27 -11.86 -12.96 2.46
CA ASN A 27 -10.60 -13.70 2.57
C ASN A 27 -9.62 -13.18 3.63
N LEU A 28 -9.71 -11.92 4.07
CA LEU A 28 -8.73 -11.32 4.95
C LEU A 28 -8.57 -12.10 6.27
N LYS A 29 -9.67 -12.52 6.89
CA LYS A 29 -9.63 -13.31 8.12
C LYS A 29 -8.84 -14.60 7.93
N SER A 30 -9.15 -15.37 6.89
CA SER A 30 -8.47 -16.64 6.61
C SER A 30 -6.98 -16.45 6.25
N LEU A 31 -6.63 -15.34 5.60
CA LEU A 31 -5.24 -14.98 5.33
C LEU A 31 -4.50 -14.64 6.62
N LYS A 32 -5.13 -13.86 7.51
CA LYS A 32 -4.55 -13.51 8.82
C LYS A 32 -4.28 -14.76 9.66
N GLU A 33 -5.21 -15.70 9.68
CA GLU A 33 -5.06 -16.97 10.40
C GLU A 33 -3.97 -17.84 9.75
N LYS A 34 -4.00 -18.01 8.42
CA LYS A 34 -3.04 -18.87 7.69
C LYS A 34 -1.58 -18.43 7.89
N TYR A 35 -1.32 -17.13 7.88
CA TYR A 35 0.03 -16.58 7.97
C TYR A 35 0.38 -16.02 9.36
N ASN A 36 -0.49 -16.19 10.36
CA ASN A 36 -0.35 -15.63 11.72
C ASN A 36 -0.05 -14.12 11.67
N ILE A 37 -0.89 -13.36 10.97
CA ILE A 37 -0.69 -11.94 10.71
C ILE A 37 -1.02 -11.08 11.93
N ASP A 38 -0.08 -10.25 12.32
CA ASP A 38 -0.20 -9.29 13.42
C ASP A 38 -0.69 -7.91 12.96
N LEU A 39 -0.37 -7.55 11.70
CA LEU A 39 -0.68 -6.25 11.10
C LEU A 39 -1.12 -6.43 9.65
N ALA A 40 -2.29 -5.93 9.28
CA ALA A 40 -2.80 -5.91 7.91
C ALA A 40 -2.83 -4.47 7.38
N ILE A 41 -2.11 -4.23 6.29
CA ILE A 41 -2.04 -2.96 5.56
C ILE A 41 -2.60 -3.20 4.16
N VAL A 42 -3.45 -2.33 3.65
CA VAL A 42 -3.99 -2.44 2.29
C VAL A 42 -3.91 -1.08 1.58
N ASN A 43 -3.63 -1.08 0.28
CA ASN A 43 -3.80 0.12 -0.52
C ASN A 43 -5.24 0.19 -1.02
N GLY A 44 -5.98 1.22 -0.57
CA GLY A 44 -7.40 1.40 -0.83
C GLY A 44 -7.74 2.47 -1.87
N GLU A 45 -6.76 3.04 -2.56
CA GLU A 45 -6.97 4.24 -3.38
C GLU A 45 -7.92 4.06 -4.57
N ASN A 46 -8.10 2.81 -5.04
CA ASN A 46 -8.92 2.51 -6.21
C ASN A 46 -10.19 1.72 -5.85
N SER A 47 -10.58 1.72 -4.58
CA SER A 47 -11.68 0.90 -4.06
C SER A 47 -13.08 1.43 -4.38
N SER A 48 -13.24 2.74 -4.66
CA SER A 48 -14.52 3.34 -5.06
C SER A 48 -14.63 3.36 -6.60
N GLY A 49 -15.25 2.32 -7.17
CA GLY A 49 -15.46 2.24 -8.63
C GLY A 49 -14.19 2.38 -9.48
N GLY A 50 -13.03 2.05 -8.91
CA GLY A 50 -11.72 2.13 -9.57
C GLY A 50 -10.93 3.41 -9.30
N PHE A 51 -11.50 4.42 -8.64
CA PHE A 51 -10.83 5.70 -8.35
C PHE A 51 -11.28 6.27 -7.00
N GLY A 52 -10.33 6.45 -6.08
CA GLY A 52 -10.62 6.99 -4.76
C GLY A 52 -11.13 5.94 -3.76
N ILE A 53 -11.43 6.43 -2.57
CA ILE A 53 -12.01 5.69 -1.45
C ILE A 53 -13.00 6.58 -0.73
N THR A 54 -14.15 6.02 -0.30
CA THR A 54 -15.12 6.74 0.52
C THR A 54 -14.93 6.44 2.01
N PRO A 55 -15.45 7.29 2.92
CA PRO A 55 -15.47 6.99 4.36
C PRO A 55 -16.13 5.66 4.69
N GLU A 56 -17.23 5.32 4.02
CA GLU A 56 -17.95 4.06 4.23
C GLU A 56 -17.09 2.85 3.86
N ILE A 57 -16.40 2.90 2.73
CA ILE A 57 -15.47 1.84 2.31
C ILE A 57 -14.34 1.68 3.33
N ALA A 58 -13.72 2.79 3.77
CA ALA A 58 -12.67 2.76 4.77
C ALA A 58 -13.13 2.13 6.09
N GLU A 59 -14.30 2.53 6.60
CA GLU A 59 -14.89 1.94 7.80
C GLU A 59 -15.15 0.43 7.66
N ASN A 60 -15.63 -0.01 6.49
CA ASN A 60 -15.89 -1.42 6.23
C ASN A 60 -14.58 -2.23 6.16
N LEU A 61 -13.51 -1.68 5.59
CA LEU A 61 -12.18 -2.29 5.61
C LEU A 61 -11.64 -2.42 7.03
N PHE A 62 -11.77 -1.40 7.87
CA PHE A 62 -11.37 -1.48 9.28
C PHE A 62 -12.18 -2.54 10.04
N LYS A 63 -13.50 -2.60 9.85
CA LYS A 63 -14.37 -3.64 10.44
C LYS A 63 -14.00 -5.04 9.97
N ALA A 64 -13.51 -5.20 8.74
CA ALA A 64 -13.01 -6.48 8.24
C ALA A 64 -11.68 -6.92 8.85
N GLY A 65 -10.99 -6.03 9.59
CA GLY A 65 -9.74 -6.32 10.29
C GLY A 65 -8.49 -5.78 9.62
N VAL A 66 -8.63 -4.83 8.68
CA VAL A 66 -7.53 -3.99 8.19
C VAL A 66 -7.09 -3.06 9.33
N ASN A 67 -5.79 -2.89 9.51
CA ASN A 67 -5.23 -2.04 10.55
C ASN A 67 -4.83 -0.66 10.02
N VAL A 68 -4.33 -0.59 8.79
CA VAL A 68 -3.93 0.67 8.13
C VAL A 68 -4.32 0.61 6.66
N ILE A 69 -4.85 1.71 6.15
CA ILE A 69 -5.14 1.91 4.73
C ILE A 69 -4.13 2.92 4.20
N THR A 70 -3.35 2.54 3.18
CA THR A 70 -2.56 3.47 2.36
C THR A 70 -3.32 3.85 1.11
N THR A 71 -2.90 4.91 0.45
CA THR A 71 -3.50 5.40 -0.80
C THR A 71 -2.41 5.88 -1.77
N GLY A 72 -2.79 6.68 -2.76
CA GLY A 72 -1.88 7.25 -3.75
C GLY A 72 -2.46 8.50 -4.41
N ASN A 73 -2.24 8.65 -5.72
CA ASN A 73 -2.66 9.84 -6.46
C ASN A 73 -4.18 10.02 -6.57
N HIS A 74 -4.97 8.98 -6.38
CA HIS A 74 -6.44 9.06 -6.44
C HIS A 74 -7.11 9.30 -5.08
N VAL A 75 -6.35 9.49 -3.99
CA VAL A 75 -6.90 9.63 -2.63
C VAL A 75 -8.05 10.65 -2.52
N TYR A 76 -7.98 11.75 -3.28
CA TYR A 76 -9.00 12.81 -3.26
C TYR A 76 -10.01 12.72 -4.42
N ALA A 77 -10.04 11.62 -5.18
CA ALA A 77 -11.02 11.45 -6.27
C ALA A 77 -12.46 11.46 -5.75
N GLU A 78 -12.67 10.90 -4.55
CA GLU A 78 -13.93 11.01 -3.81
C GLU A 78 -13.88 12.19 -2.83
N SER A 79 -14.67 13.23 -3.08
CA SER A 79 -14.64 14.44 -2.26
C SER A 79 -15.05 14.21 -0.80
N SER A 80 -15.86 13.20 -0.53
CA SER A 80 -16.33 12.83 0.80
C SER A 80 -15.23 12.36 1.75
N ILE A 81 -14.07 11.92 1.21
CA ILE A 81 -12.96 11.41 2.01
C ILE A 81 -12.22 12.51 2.79
N ARG A 82 -12.24 13.76 2.32
CA ARG A 82 -11.39 14.84 2.82
C ARG A 82 -11.49 15.04 4.34
N GLU A 83 -12.70 15.34 4.84
CA GLU A 83 -12.91 15.52 6.28
C GLU A 83 -12.64 14.24 7.09
N TYR A 84 -12.81 13.08 6.48
CA TYR A 84 -12.56 11.81 7.12
C TYR A 84 -11.07 11.55 7.31
N LEU A 85 -10.23 11.93 6.36
CA LEU A 85 -8.76 11.82 6.44
C LEU A 85 -8.17 12.57 7.63
N ASP A 86 -8.74 13.71 8.02
CA ASP A 86 -8.29 14.46 9.20
C ASP A 86 -8.68 13.79 10.53
N LYS A 87 -9.80 13.05 10.53
CA LYS A 87 -10.36 12.43 11.73
C LYS A 87 -9.85 11.01 11.99
N GLN A 88 -9.42 10.32 10.93
CA GLN A 88 -8.99 8.92 10.99
C GLN A 88 -7.50 8.77 10.72
N GLU A 89 -6.71 8.58 11.78
CA GLU A 89 -5.24 8.53 11.71
C GLU A 89 -4.67 7.30 10.98
N TYR A 90 -5.48 6.24 10.76
CA TYR A 90 -5.02 4.98 10.14
C TYR A 90 -5.39 4.85 8.66
N ILE A 91 -5.91 5.90 8.05
CA ILE A 91 -5.98 6.05 6.59
C ILE A 91 -4.98 7.11 6.15
N LEU A 92 -4.04 6.73 5.29
CA LEU A 92 -2.89 7.55 4.95
C LEU A 92 -2.96 8.04 3.51
N ARG A 93 -2.77 9.33 3.33
CA ARG A 93 -2.43 9.91 2.03
C ARG A 93 -0.91 9.96 1.83
N PRO A 94 -0.39 10.16 0.61
CA PRO A 94 1.05 10.36 0.45
C PRO A 94 1.57 11.55 1.28
N ASN A 95 2.59 11.30 2.09
CA ASN A 95 3.14 12.29 3.03
C ASN A 95 3.82 13.48 2.35
N ASN A 96 4.27 13.27 1.11
CA ASN A 96 4.92 14.31 0.32
C ASN A 96 3.96 15.18 -0.51
N PHE A 97 2.66 15.06 -0.29
CA PHE A 97 1.67 16.02 -0.76
C PHE A 97 1.80 17.36 -0.03
N SER A 98 1.05 18.38 -0.48
CA SER A 98 1.01 19.68 0.19
C SER A 98 0.54 19.54 1.66
N ASP A 99 1.17 20.27 2.57
CA ASP A 99 0.77 20.32 3.98
C ASP A 99 -0.58 21.04 4.19
N LEU A 100 -1.11 21.67 3.13
CA LEU A 100 -2.44 22.32 3.13
C LEU A 100 -3.58 21.33 2.86
N LEU A 101 -3.26 20.10 2.48
CA LEU A 101 -4.26 19.06 2.20
C LEU A 101 -4.58 18.25 3.45
N GLU A 102 -5.83 17.86 3.57
CA GLU A 102 -6.36 17.07 4.68
C GLU A 102 -5.68 15.70 4.78
N GLY A 103 -5.60 15.20 6.00
CA GLY A 103 -5.11 13.84 6.29
C GLY A 103 -3.63 13.74 6.63
N HIS A 104 -3.25 12.52 6.98
CA HIS A 104 -1.93 12.19 7.52
C HIS A 104 -1.16 11.32 6.51
N GLY A 105 0.16 11.46 6.47
CA GLY A 105 1.01 10.66 5.58
C GLY A 105 1.72 9.50 6.27
N TYR A 106 1.62 9.40 7.58
CA TYR A 106 2.10 8.27 8.37
C TYR A 106 1.29 8.12 9.66
N CYS A 107 1.31 6.93 10.22
CA CYS A 107 0.75 6.64 11.53
C CYS A 107 1.71 5.77 12.35
N ILE A 108 1.48 5.74 13.66
CA ILE A 108 2.18 4.86 14.60
C ILE A 108 1.14 4.13 15.43
N LEU A 109 1.19 2.80 15.41
CA LEU A 109 0.28 1.95 16.16
C LEU A 109 1.06 0.94 17.03
N ASN A 110 0.38 0.33 17.99
CA ASN A 110 0.97 -0.71 18.84
C ASN A 110 0.63 -2.10 18.29
N VAL A 111 1.66 -2.92 18.05
CA VAL A 111 1.56 -4.32 17.64
C VAL A 111 2.43 -5.15 18.57
N LYS A 112 1.85 -6.14 19.27
CA LYS A 112 2.58 -6.96 20.28
C LYS A 112 3.37 -6.12 21.30
N ASN A 113 2.79 -5.01 21.78
CA ASN A 113 3.40 -4.06 22.71
C ASN A 113 4.64 -3.29 22.16
N GLU A 114 4.90 -3.38 20.87
CA GLU A 114 5.92 -2.58 20.20
C GLU A 114 5.28 -1.54 19.26
N LYS A 115 5.93 -0.39 19.11
CA LYS A 115 5.50 0.64 18.17
C LYS A 115 5.89 0.25 16.75
N VAL A 116 4.91 0.30 15.86
CA VAL A 116 5.08 0.09 14.41
C VAL A 116 4.61 1.33 13.68
N ALA A 117 5.38 1.79 12.72
CA ALA A 117 4.98 2.89 11.83
C ALA A 117 4.65 2.37 10.44
N VAL A 118 3.66 2.98 9.83
CA VAL A 118 3.35 2.86 8.40
C VAL A 118 3.43 4.24 7.78
N ILE A 119 4.12 4.36 6.64
CA ILE A 119 4.32 5.62 5.93
C ILE A 119 3.87 5.41 4.48
N ASN A 120 3.11 6.35 3.95
CA ASN A 120 2.71 6.38 2.54
C ASN A 120 3.44 7.54 1.83
N ILE A 121 4.08 7.27 0.70
CA ILE A 121 4.83 8.23 -0.10
C ILE A 121 4.48 8.06 -1.57
N GLN A 122 4.38 9.14 -2.33
CA GLN A 122 4.22 9.09 -3.79
C GLN A 122 5.53 9.42 -4.51
N GLY A 123 5.80 8.67 -5.59
CA GLY A 123 6.86 8.99 -6.53
C GLY A 123 6.56 10.23 -7.39
N PHE A 124 7.51 10.63 -8.21
CA PHE A 124 7.33 11.78 -9.12
C PHE A 124 7.63 11.45 -10.59
N LEU A 125 8.41 10.38 -10.86
CA LEU A 125 8.72 9.99 -12.24
C LEU A 125 7.52 9.27 -12.87
N GLY A 126 6.95 9.90 -13.91
CA GLY A 126 5.78 9.35 -14.61
C GLY A 126 4.43 9.58 -13.91
N MET A 127 4.43 10.23 -12.73
CA MET A 127 3.22 10.55 -12.00
C MET A 127 2.62 11.88 -12.44
N THR A 128 1.29 11.98 -12.36
CA THR A 128 0.52 13.13 -12.88
C THR A 128 0.63 14.37 -12.00
N PHE A 129 0.83 14.21 -10.70
CA PHE A 129 0.82 15.30 -9.73
C PHE A 129 2.23 15.70 -9.28
N ILE A 130 2.44 17.02 -9.14
CA ILE A 130 3.66 17.56 -8.56
C ILE A 130 3.62 17.36 -7.05
N VAL A 131 4.61 16.66 -6.52
CA VAL A 131 4.76 16.39 -5.09
C VAL A 131 6.10 16.93 -4.58
N LYS A 132 6.24 17.08 -3.26
CA LYS A 132 7.57 17.32 -2.64
C LYS A 132 8.48 16.13 -2.94
N ASN A 133 9.78 16.36 -3.09
CA ASN A 133 10.76 15.29 -3.35
C ASN A 133 10.58 14.12 -2.36
N PRO A 134 10.27 12.90 -2.83
CA PRO A 134 9.98 11.76 -1.96
C PRO A 134 11.17 11.34 -1.09
N PHE A 135 12.41 11.44 -1.60
CA PHE A 135 13.63 11.07 -0.88
C PHE A 135 13.91 12.01 0.29
N GLU A 136 13.76 13.32 0.08
CA GLU A 136 13.91 14.31 1.15
C GLU A 136 12.80 14.23 2.17
N ASN A 137 11.57 14.00 1.72
CA ASN A 137 10.40 13.91 2.59
C ASN A 137 10.50 12.70 3.52
N ILE A 138 10.71 11.50 2.97
CA ILE A 138 10.81 10.28 3.76
C ILE A 138 11.99 10.32 4.75
N LYS A 139 13.13 10.90 4.36
CA LYS A 139 14.29 11.07 5.25
C LYS A 139 13.94 11.87 6.49
N LYS A 140 13.16 12.95 6.34
CA LYS A 140 12.70 13.78 7.48
C LYS A 140 11.82 12.97 8.43
N VAL A 141 10.83 12.24 7.88
CA VAL A 141 9.90 11.41 8.68
C VAL A 141 10.66 10.30 9.41
N VAL A 142 11.46 9.51 8.69
CA VAL A 142 12.22 8.41 9.28
C VAL A 142 13.16 8.91 10.38
N ASN A 143 13.90 9.99 10.16
CA ASN A 143 14.80 10.54 11.18
C ASN A 143 14.06 11.00 12.44
N MET A 144 12.83 11.52 12.30
CA MET A 144 12.00 11.95 13.42
C MET A 144 11.50 10.77 14.28
N ILE A 145 11.16 9.63 13.66
CA ILE A 145 10.48 8.54 14.36
C ILE A 145 11.39 7.35 14.72
N ARG A 146 12.46 7.05 13.96
CA ARG A 146 13.28 5.82 14.07
C ARG A 146 13.93 5.59 15.44
N ASN A 147 14.13 6.63 16.23
CA ASN A 147 14.66 6.48 17.59
C ASN A 147 13.63 5.84 18.54
N LYS A 148 12.33 6.02 18.27
CA LYS A 148 11.21 5.56 19.08
C LYS A 148 10.48 4.35 18.47
N VAL A 149 10.63 4.15 17.14
CA VAL A 149 9.94 3.11 16.37
C VAL A 149 10.99 2.34 15.59
N LYS A 150 11.07 1.02 15.79
CA LYS A 150 12.04 0.16 15.10
C LYS A 150 11.47 -0.51 13.86
N THR A 151 10.19 -0.86 13.90
CA THR A 151 9.47 -1.49 12.77
C THR A 151 8.76 -0.40 11.97
N ILE A 152 9.20 -0.19 10.73
CA ILE A 152 8.67 0.85 9.83
C ILE A 152 8.41 0.22 8.47
N PHE A 153 7.16 0.26 8.01
CA PHE A 153 6.76 -0.14 6.65
C PHE A 153 6.47 1.10 5.82
N VAL A 154 6.92 1.09 4.58
CA VAL A 154 6.71 2.20 3.63
C VAL A 154 6.01 1.66 2.40
N ASP A 155 4.83 2.21 2.08
CA ASP A 155 4.16 2.07 0.80
C ASP A 155 4.62 3.21 -0.11
N PHE A 156 5.36 2.87 -1.16
CA PHE A 156 5.85 3.80 -2.15
C PHE A 156 5.03 3.69 -3.43
N HIS A 157 4.04 4.55 -3.53
CA HIS A 157 3.08 4.61 -4.63
C HIS A 157 3.70 5.34 -5.83
N ALA A 158 4.26 4.61 -6.78
CA ALA A 158 5.05 5.20 -7.88
C ALA A 158 4.94 4.40 -9.19
N GLU A 159 5.07 5.08 -10.32
CA GLU A 159 5.04 4.48 -11.65
C GLU A 159 6.39 3.82 -12.00
N SER A 160 7.50 4.52 -11.81
CA SER A 160 8.80 4.14 -12.30
C SER A 160 9.49 3.06 -11.45
N ASN A 161 9.79 1.90 -12.02
CA ASN A 161 10.58 0.86 -11.35
C ASN A 161 11.99 1.35 -10.99
N TYR A 162 12.60 2.19 -11.82
CA TYR A 162 13.89 2.83 -11.51
C TYR A 162 13.82 3.66 -10.24
N GLU A 163 12.75 4.45 -10.08
CA GLU A 163 12.53 5.25 -8.88
C GLU A 163 12.26 4.37 -7.66
N LYS A 164 11.39 3.35 -7.80
CA LYS A 164 11.07 2.39 -6.73
C LYS A 164 12.30 1.68 -6.20
N GLU A 165 13.13 1.14 -7.08
CA GLU A 165 14.34 0.42 -6.67
C GLU A 165 15.36 1.37 -6.01
N SER A 166 15.57 2.56 -6.59
CA SER A 166 16.42 3.60 -6.00
C SER A 166 15.94 4.00 -4.59
N PHE A 167 14.62 4.10 -4.41
CA PHE A 167 14.01 4.43 -3.12
C PHE A 167 14.19 3.31 -2.09
N GLY A 168 14.09 2.05 -2.51
CA GLY A 168 14.40 0.88 -1.68
C GLY A 168 15.84 0.89 -1.18
N TYR A 169 16.81 1.12 -2.07
CA TYR A 169 18.23 1.25 -1.68
C TYR A 169 18.50 2.45 -0.79
N PHE A 170 17.84 3.58 -1.03
CA PHE A 170 17.97 4.77 -0.19
C PHE A 170 17.54 4.52 1.26
N LEU A 171 16.53 3.68 1.47
CA LEU A 171 16.00 3.33 2.80
C LEU A 171 16.59 2.06 3.40
N ASN A 172 17.52 1.39 2.70
CA ASN A 172 18.11 0.14 3.11
C ASN A 172 18.82 0.23 4.46
N GLY A 173 18.34 -0.53 5.44
CA GLY A 173 18.80 -0.53 6.83
C GLY A 173 18.19 0.59 7.70
N LEU A 174 17.33 1.44 7.14
CA LEU A 174 16.64 2.50 7.87
C LEU A 174 15.20 2.12 8.23
N VAL A 175 14.57 1.25 7.45
CA VAL A 175 13.18 0.79 7.60
C VAL A 175 13.11 -0.73 7.49
N THR A 176 11.98 -1.31 7.93
CA THR A 176 11.71 -2.74 7.89
C THR A 176 11.41 -3.22 6.47
N GLY A 177 10.57 -2.48 5.76
CA GLY A 177 10.17 -2.84 4.41
C GLY A 177 9.76 -1.63 3.58
N VAL A 178 10.07 -1.72 2.29
CA VAL A 178 9.61 -0.81 1.24
C VAL A 178 8.88 -1.65 0.21
N VAL A 179 7.63 -1.36 0.01
CA VAL A 179 6.79 -2.01 -1.00
C VAL A 179 6.30 -0.97 -2.01
N GLY A 180 6.32 -1.31 -3.28
CA GLY A 180 5.76 -0.46 -4.32
C GLY A 180 4.30 -0.80 -4.61
N THR A 181 3.54 0.21 -5.05
CA THR A 181 2.15 0.13 -5.52
C THR A 181 1.97 0.98 -6.78
N HIS A 182 0.79 1.08 -7.35
CA HIS A 182 0.37 1.89 -8.48
C HIS A 182 0.24 1.16 -9.82
N THR A 183 1.19 0.31 -10.23
CA THR A 183 1.14 -0.26 -11.58
C THR A 183 0.14 -1.40 -11.71
N HIS A 184 -0.36 -1.92 -10.60
CA HIS A 184 -1.29 -3.06 -10.49
C HIS A 184 -0.70 -4.39 -11.01
N ILE A 185 0.58 -4.42 -11.36
CA ILE A 185 1.27 -5.61 -11.87
C ILE A 185 2.27 -6.10 -10.84
N MET A 186 2.00 -7.24 -10.22
CA MET A 186 2.90 -7.81 -9.22
C MET A 186 4.24 -8.18 -9.82
N THR A 187 5.32 -7.65 -9.25
CA THR A 187 6.70 -7.98 -9.65
C THR A 187 7.20 -9.25 -8.94
N GLN A 188 8.33 -9.81 -9.41
CA GLN A 188 8.94 -11.02 -8.86
C GLN A 188 10.36 -10.74 -8.31
N ASP A 189 10.53 -9.56 -7.77
CA ASP A 189 11.83 -9.06 -7.29
C ASP A 189 11.90 -8.93 -5.77
N GLU A 190 10.94 -9.58 -5.08
CA GLU A 190 10.93 -9.57 -3.61
C GLU A 190 12.25 -10.12 -3.04
N ARG A 191 12.85 -9.34 -2.17
CA ARG A 191 14.13 -9.68 -1.54
C ARG A 191 14.34 -8.93 -0.22
N ILE A 192 15.29 -9.39 0.56
CA ILE A 192 15.84 -8.63 1.68
C ILE A 192 17.14 -8.01 1.21
N LEU A 193 17.22 -6.69 1.24
CA LEU A 193 18.43 -5.95 0.91
C LEU A 193 19.53 -6.19 1.96
N ASP A 194 20.79 -5.95 1.60
CA ASP A 194 21.97 -6.31 2.39
C ASP A 194 22.01 -5.78 3.83
N LYS A 195 21.31 -4.64 4.09
CA LYS A 195 21.20 -4.06 5.44
C LYS A 195 19.94 -4.46 6.19
N GLY A 196 19.11 -5.36 5.62
CA GLY A 196 17.97 -5.98 6.30
C GLY A 196 16.63 -5.28 6.10
N THR A 197 16.45 -4.54 5.03
CA THR A 197 15.15 -4.00 4.58
C THR A 197 14.52 -4.95 3.56
N ALA A 198 13.28 -5.36 3.78
CA ALA A 198 12.50 -6.08 2.78
C ALA A 198 12.09 -5.14 1.64
N TYR A 199 12.12 -5.62 0.40
CA TYR A 199 11.80 -4.84 -0.79
C TYR A 199 11.04 -5.65 -1.83
N ILE A 200 10.08 -5.01 -2.48
CA ILE A 200 9.43 -5.43 -3.72
C ILE A 200 9.03 -4.19 -4.54
N SER A 201 9.22 -4.24 -5.86
CA SER A 201 8.93 -3.09 -6.74
C SER A 201 7.44 -2.81 -6.87
N ASP A 202 6.58 -3.83 -6.94
CA ASP A 202 5.13 -3.63 -6.96
C ASP A 202 4.39 -4.84 -6.38
N LEU A 203 3.40 -4.55 -5.54
CA LEU A 203 2.54 -5.55 -4.89
C LEU A 203 1.49 -6.14 -5.83
N GLY A 204 1.26 -5.51 -6.99
CA GLY A 204 0.12 -5.82 -7.84
C GLY A 204 -1.20 -5.25 -7.28
N MET A 205 -2.30 -5.92 -7.56
CA MET A 205 -3.64 -5.47 -7.20
C MET A 205 -4.47 -6.53 -6.49
N THR A 206 -5.52 -6.09 -5.83
CA THR A 206 -6.68 -6.93 -5.54
C THR A 206 -7.77 -6.60 -6.55
N GLY A 207 -7.79 -7.35 -7.63
CA GLY A 207 -8.61 -7.07 -8.81
C GLY A 207 -8.65 -8.25 -9.77
N SER A 208 -9.39 -8.11 -10.88
CA SER A 208 -9.55 -9.15 -11.88
C SER A 208 -8.28 -9.38 -12.71
N LEU A 209 -7.87 -10.64 -12.87
CA LEU A 209 -6.80 -11.02 -13.81
C LEU A 209 -7.22 -10.87 -15.27
N ASN A 210 -8.52 -11.07 -15.59
CA ASN A 210 -9.07 -10.95 -16.93
C ASN A 210 -9.47 -9.49 -17.23
N SER A 211 -8.53 -8.57 -17.03
CA SER A 211 -8.76 -7.13 -17.16
C SER A 211 -7.50 -6.42 -17.66
N VAL A 212 -7.62 -5.15 -17.97
CA VAL A 212 -6.47 -4.26 -18.16
C VAL A 212 -6.25 -3.53 -16.84
N ILE A 213 -5.33 -4.04 -16.02
CA ILE A 213 -4.99 -3.50 -14.68
C ILE A 213 -6.22 -3.27 -13.76
N GLY A 214 -7.23 -4.17 -13.84
CA GLY A 214 -8.47 -4.07 -13.07
C GLY A 214 -9.67 -3.52 -13.84
N PHE A 215 -9.46 -2.97 -15.03
CA PHE A 215 -10.50 -2.29 -15.82
C PHE A 215 -10.92 -3.07 -17.07
N ASN A 216 -12.10 -2.72 -17.60
CA ASN A 216 -12.71 -3.36 -18.76
C ASN A 216 -11.76 -3.29 -19.98
N PRO A 217 -11.38 -4.45 -20.58
CA PRO A 217 -10.42 -4.49 -21.70
C PRO A 217 -10.92 -3.82 -22.97
N GLU A 218 -12.21 -3.93 -23.28
CA GLU A 218 -12.79 -3.34 -24.51
C GLU A 218 -12.78 -1.82 -24.44
N ILE A 219 -13.18 -1.26 -23.28
CA ILE A 219 -13.18 0.20 -23.07
C ILE A 219 -11.74 0.73 -23.06
N SER A 220 -10.83 0.02 -22.38
CA SER A 220 -9.41 0.39 -22.31
C SER A 220 -8.77 0.39 -23.69
N LEU A 221 -9.00 -0.66 -24.50
CA LEU A 221 -8.48 -0.77 -25.85
C LEU A 221 -9.06 0.30 -26.76
N LYS A 222 -10.37 0.56 -26.68
CA LYS A 222 -11.04 1.60 -27.46
C LYS A 222 -10.44 2.98 -27.18
N GLY A 223 -10.24 3.33 -25.89
CA GLY A 223 -9.62 4.60 -25.51
C GLY A 223 -8.23 4.80 -26.12
N LEU A 224 -7.40 3.75 -26.11
CA LEU A 224 -6.06 3.78 -26.71
C LEU A 224 -6.09 3.89 -28.24
N LEU A 225 -7.00 3.16 -28.92
CA LEU A 225 -7.11 3.20 -30.37
C LEU A 225 -7.66 4.54 -30.90
N GLU A 226 -8.56 5.15 -30.15
CA GLU A 226 -9.19 6.43 -30.52
C GLU A 226 -8.44 7.65 -29.97
N TYR A 227 -7.37 7.47 -29.16
CA TYR A 227 -6.63 8.54 -28.47
C TYR A 227 -7.52 9.42 -27.59
N VAL A 228 -8.52 8.83 -26.93
CA VAL A 228 -9.44 9.54 -26.03
C VAL A 228 -9.46 8.89 -24.64
N ALA A 229 -9.54 9.73 -23.60
CA ALA A 229 -9.80 9.25 -22.26
C ALA A 229 -11.28 8.85 -22.14
N LEU A 230 -11.54 7.56 -22.04
CA LEU A 230 -12.88 7.02 -21.78
C LEU A 230 -13.03 6.74 -20.29
N ARG A 231 -14.24 6.96 -19.76
CA ARG A 231 -14.57 6.48 -18.42
C ARG A 231 -14.61 4.95 -18.47
N THR A 232 -13.70 4.32 -17.77
CA THR A 232 -13.63 2.87 -17.70
C THR A 232 -14.43 2.33 -16.50
N GLU A 233 -14.74 1.04 -16.54
CA GLU A 233 -15.44 0.31 -15.48
C GLU A 233 -14.51 -0.77 -14.94
N THR A 234 -14.62 -1.08 -13.64
CA THR A 234 -13.87 -2.17 -13.02
C THR A 234 -14.45 -3.53 -13.43
N VAL A 235 -13.59 -4.54 -13.56
CA VAL A 235 -14.02 -5.92 -13.78
C VAL A 235 -14.11 -6.64 -12.43
N GLU A 236 -15.26 -7.29 -12.18
CA GLU A 236 -15.54 -7.90 -10.88
C GLU A 236 -15.38 -9.42 -10.83
N ASP A 237 -15.16 -10.07 -11.98
CA ASP A 237 -14.98 -11.52 -12.09
C ASP A 237 -13.50 -11.90 -11.99
N ASP A 238 -13.21 -13.14 -11.59
CA ASP A 238 -11.85 -13.71 -11.48
C ASP A 238 -10.88 -12.88 -10.66
N VAL A 239 -11.39 -12.26 -9.59
CA VAL A 239 -10.64 -11.38 -8.72
C VAL A 239 -9.65 -12.18 -7.85
N ILE A 240 -8.41 -11.72 -7.80
CA ILE A 240 -7.36 -12.25 -6.93
C ILE A 240 -6.92 -11.19 -5.91
N ILE A 241 -6.30 -11.65 -4.83
CA ILE A 241 -5.57 -10.80 -3.88
C ILE A 241 -4.08 -10.98 -4.15
N GLN A 242 -3.37 -9.89 -4.39
CA GLN A 242 -1.91 -9.86 -4.46
C GLN A 242 -1.32 -9.00 -3.35
N GLY A 243 -0.16 -9.41 -2.86
CA GLY A 243 0.53 -8.71 -1.78
C GLY A 243 1.71 -9.52 -1.26
N VAL A 244 2.25 -9.09 -0.12
CA VAL A 244 3.36 -9.76 0.55
C VAL A 244 3.10 -9.96 2.04
N VAL A 245 3.72 -10.99 2.61
CA VAL A 245 3.91 -11.11 4.05
C VAL A 245 5.37 -10.80 4.36
N ILE A 246 5.60 -9.78 5.18
CA ILE A 246 6.92 -9.43 5.70
C ILE A 246 6.99 -9.87 7.15
N THR A 247 7.94 -10.76 7.45
CA THR A 247 8.27 -11.14 8.83
C THR A 247 9.48 -10.34 9.30
N SER A 248 9.37 -9.65 10.40
CA SER A 248 10.44 -8.83 10.97
C SER A 248 10.72 -9.21 12.42
N HIS A 249 11.95 -8.95 12.87
CA HIS A 249 12.33 -9.15 14.26
C HIS A 249 11.71 -8.05 15.14
N LEU A 250 10.97 -8.45 16.18
CA LEU A 250 10.16 -7.59 17.03
C LEU A 250 10.95 -6.38 17.62
N LYS A 251 12.15 -6.63 18.15
CA LYS A 251 12.95 -5.59 18.85
C LYS A 251 13.81 -4.73 17.94
N THR A 252 14.23 -5.25 16.79
CA THR A 252 15.16 -4.55 15.90
C THR A 252 14.50 -3.95 14.68
N GLY A 253 13.31 -4.43 14.31
CA GLY A 253 12.61 -4.07 13.09
C GLY A 253 13.25 -4.60 11.81
N ARG A 254 14.36 -5.39 11.88
CA ARG A 254 14.99 -5.96 10.67
C ARG A 254 14.08 -6.99 10.03
N ALA A 255 13.92 -6.93 8.73
CA ALA A 255 13.22 -7.96 7.98
C ALA A 255 14.00 -9.29 8.02
N LEU A 256 13.26 -10.37 8.21
CA LEU A 256 13.76 -11.75 8.27
C LEU A 256 13.30 -12.56 7.08
N LYS A 257 12.12 -12.25 6.55
CA LYS A 257 11.50 -12.92 5.41
C LYS A 257 10.56 -11.95 4.70
N ILE A 258 10.51 -12.04 3.40
CA ILE A 258 9.44 -11.50 2.55
C ILE A 258 8.95 -12.62 1.64
N GLU A 259 7.64 -12.77 1.51
CA GLU A 259 7.05 -13.77 0.62
C GLU A 259 5.81 -13.19 -0.05
N ARG A 260 5.72 -13.38 -1.37
CA ARG A 260 4.52 -13.00 -2.13
C ARG A 260 3.35 -13.89 -1.78
N ILE A 261 2.16 -13.30 -1.77
CA ILE A 261 0.90 -14.04 -1.71
C ILE A 261 0.06 -13.73 -2.95
N GLN A 262 -0.62 -14.76 -3.42
CA GLN A 262 -1.66 -14.65 -4.44
C GLN A 262 -2.80 -15.61 -4.07
N LYS A 263 -4.05 -15.11 -4.03
CA LYS A 263 -5.21 -15.90 -3.63
C LYS A 263 -6.44 -15.59 -4.48
#